data_8005aa04d7d9ddc61e4fae574f002cc5
#
_entry.id   8005aa04d7d9ddc61e4fae574f002cc5
#
_cell.length_a   1.000
_cell.length_b   1.000
_cell.length_c   1.000
_cell.angle_alpha   90.00
_cell.angle_beta   90.00
_cell.angle_gamma   90.00
#
_symmetry.space_group_name_H-M   'P 1'
#
loop_
_entity.id
_entity.type
_entity.pdbx_description
1 polymer ?
#
loop_
_entity_poly.entity_id
_entity_poly.type
_entity_poly.pdbx_seq_one_letter_code
_entity_poly.pdbx_strand_id
1 'polypeptide(L)'
;MSNKYFTTPIYYVNDKPHIGHAYTSIAVDILKRFYKCRGLNSYFLTGTDEHGQKVEKAALEKNIDPQQFTDTVSENFRDLSSLLNLSNDDFIRTTEDRHKKSVQNLWKVLLEKNEIYLSKYSGWYSVRDEAFVADNEIIEKDGKKYNGFGSELSWVEEESYFFRLSKWQNKLLDFYKNNSDFIVPKSRSNEVIKFVESGLKDLSVSRTTFKWGIDVPTDEKHIVYVWLDALTNYISALEYPNKDSELYQKYWPGIHVVGKDIIRFHAIFWPAFLMAADLDPPKQIVAHGWWTNEGQKISKSLGNVIDPKELIDIYGLDSVRYFLFREVPFGNDGDFSKVAIKNRINGELANNYGNLIQRILSFIYKNLDQNIDLTIDNFDFDILKKINESEKRLFEFMENYKYDEYLKTLFLFMNDLNNYVDKSAPWVLKKTDPEEMKRVLANICLCIIRVSQFLVPFMPSKTSEVFSLFENTNNIDLNTFDNFKEIINLKFLKILKPEPLFIKIE
;
A
#
# COMPACT_ATOMS: atom_id res chain seq x y z
N MET A 1 -16.84 12.67 -9.63
CA MET A 1 -15.97 11.49 -9.37
C MET A 1 -15.82 11.34 -7.87
N SER A 2 -15.96 10.13 -7.31
CA SER A 2 -15.94 9.93 -5.86
C SER A 2 -14.52 10.06 -5.30
N ASN A 3 -14.38 10.74 -4.16
CA ASN A 3 -13.17 10.75 -3.36
C ASN A 3 -12.76 9.31 -2.99
N LYS A 4 -11.47 9.10 -2.70
CA LYS A 4 -10.93 7.78 -2.36
C LYS A 4 -10.29 7.81 -0.97
N TYR A 5 -10.55 6.78 -0.18
CA TYR A 5 -9.90 6.54 1.08
C TYR A 5 -9.16 5.22 1.03
N PHE A 6 -7.84 5.29 1.19
CA PHE A 6 -6.95 4.14 1.19
C PHE A 6 -6.29 3.99 2.55
N THR A 7 -6.19 2.77 3.03
CA THR A 7 -5.52 2.50 4.31
C THR A 7 -4.57 1.33 4.21
N THR A 8 -3.48 1.38 4.96
CA THR A 8 -2.77 0.18 5.41
C THR A 8 -3.51 -0.42 6.62
N PRO A 9 -3.18 -1.65 7.08
CA PRO A 9 -3.43 -2.00 8.48
C PRO A 9 -2.56 -1.09 9.37
N ILE A 10 -2.98 -0.87 10.60
CA ILE A 10 -2.09 -0.30 11.61
C ILE A 10 -1.10 -1.37 12.05
N TYR A 11 0.16 -0.98 12.26
CA TYR A 11 1.26 -1.90 12.50
C TYR A 11 1.47 -2.14 13.98
N TYR A 12 1.60 -3.42 14.37
CA TYR A 12 1.79 -3.82 15.75
C TYR A 12 3.20 -3.44 16.25
N VAL A 13 3.28 -2.70 17.37
CA VAL A 13 4.52 -2.09 17.89
C VAL A 13 5.35 -3.06 18.74
N ASN A 14 5.53 -4.29 18.30
CA ASN A 14 6.36 -5.26 19.00
C ASN A 14 7.80 -5.31 18.49
N ASP A 15 8.13 -4.64 17.40
CA ASP A 15 9.42 -4.72 16.73
C ASP A 15 9.67 -3.62 15.68
N LYS A 16 10.90 -3.64 15.11
CA LYS A 16 11.29 -2.76 14.00
C LYS A 16 10.52 -3.09 12.71
N PRO A 17 10.24 -2.07 11.88
CA PRO A 17 9.67 -2.28 10.56
C PRO A 17 10.53 -3.19 9.68
N HIS A 18 9.90 -3.94 8.78
CA HIS A 18 10.54 -4.82 7.79
C HIS A 18 9.90 -4.63 6.40
N ILE A 19 10.43 -5.32 5.39
CA ILE A 19 10.01 -5.21 3.99
C ILE A 19 8.49 -5.41 3.78
N GLY A 20 7.83 -6.25 4.59
CA GLY A 20 6.37 -6.44 4.52
C GLY A 20 5.60 -5.15 4.84
N HIS A 21 6.02 -4.41 5.88
CA HIS A 21 5.44 -3.10 6.21
C HIS A 21 5.67 -2.09 5.08
N ALA A 22 6.91 -2.05 4.55
CA ALA A 22 7.25 -1.18 3.43
C ALA A 22 6.42 -1.50 2.18
N TYR A 23 6.24 -2.78 1.85
CA TYR A 23 5.45 -3.23 0.70
C TYR A 23 4.01 -2.77 0.77
N THR A 24 3.34 -3.00 1.91
CA THR A 24 1.96 -2.55 2.12
C THR A 24 1.85 -1.03 2.03
N SER A 25 2.74 -0.31 2.71
CA SER A 25 2.71 1.16 2.76
C SER A 25 2.95 1.78 1.38
N ILE A 26 3.92 1.28 0.63
CA ILE A 26 4.20 1.74 -0.74
C ILE A 26 3.02 1.42 -1.67
N ALA A 27 2.36 0.26 -1.54
CA ALA A 27 1.19 -0.08 -2.34
C ALA A 27 0.08 0.98 -2.21
N VAL A 28 -0.20 1.40 -0.98
CA VAL A 28 -1.21 2.42 -0.70
C VAL A 28 -0.75 3.80 -1.20
N ASP A 29 0.52 4.14 -1.01
CA ASP A 29 1.10 5.40 -1.51
C ASP A 29 1.03 5.51 -3.04
N ILE A 30 1.29 4.41 -3.76
CA ILE A 30 1.15 4.35 -5.22
C ILE A 30 -0.30 4.65 -5.63
N LEU A 31 -1.29 4.05 -4.98
CA LEU A 31 -2.71 4.33 -5.25
C LEU A 31 -3.03 5.80 -4.99
N LYS A 32 -2.63 6.33 -3.83
CA LYS A 32 -2.89 7.73 -3.50
C LYS A 32 -2.28 8.67 -4.54
N ARG A 33 -0.99 8.49 -4.89
CA ARG A 33 -0.31 9.31 -5.91
C ARG A 33 -0.98 9.18 -7.26
N PHE A 34 -1.36 7.97 -7.68
CA PHE A 34 -2.05 7.75 -8.94
C PHE A 34 -3.37 8.53 -9.03
N TYR A 35 -4.21 8.45 -7.98
CA TYR A 35 -5.47 9.19 -7.97
C TYR A 35 -5.24 10.71 -7.92
N LYS A 36 -4.22 11.17 -7.19
CA LYS A 36 -3.79 12.57 -7.21
C LYS A 36 -3.33 13.02 -8.60
N CYS A 37 -2.55 12.21 -9.31
CA CYS A 37 -2.12 12.49 -10.70
C CYS A 37 -3.30 12.60 -11.67
N ARG A 38 -4.44 11.96 -11.37
CA ARG A 38 -5.72 12.11 -12.09
C ARG A 38 -6.53 13.33 -11.66
N GLY A 39 -6.03 14.18 -10.80
CA GLY A 39 -6.77 15.32 -10.24
C GLY A 39 -7.90 14.93 -9.27
N LEU A 40 -7.85 13.72 -8.70
CA LEU A 40 -8.87 13.22 -7.78
C LEU A 40 -8.41 13.32 -6.32
N ASN A 41 -9.34 13.66 -5.44
CA ASN A 41 -9.07 13.68 -4.00
C ASN A 41 -8.92 12.26 -3.46
N SER A 42 -7.86 12.04 -2.69
CA SER A 42 -7.60 10.78 -2.00
C SER A 42 -7.05 11.06 -0.60
N TYR A 43 -7.39 10.19 0.34
CA TYR A 43 -6.91 10.23 1.72
C TYR A 43 -6.21 8.92 2.03
N PHE A 44 -5.02 8.99 2.62
CA PHE A 44 -4.20 7.84 2.98
C PHE A 44 -3.98 7.80 4.49
N LEU A 45 -4.48 6.74 5.13
CA LEU A 45 -4.28 6.44 6.54
C LEU A 45 -3.29 5.30 6.71
N THR A 46 -2.34 5.50 7.61
CA THR A 46 -1.52 4.45 8.23
C THR A 46 -1.43 4.69 9.73
N GLY A 47 -0.76 3.83 10.49
CA GLY A 47 -0.63 4.02 11.94
C GLY A 47 -0.07 2.82 12.66
N THR A 48 -0.20 2.84 13.99
CA THR A 48 0.30 1.80 14.89
C THR A 48 -0.77 1.24 15.82
N ASP A 49 -0.74 -0.10 15.96
CA ASP A 49 -1.51 -0.87 16.94
C ASP A 49 -0.65 -1.06 18.19
N GLU A 50 -1.05 -0.43 19.29
CA GLU A 50 -0.20 -0.21 20.46
C GLU A 50 -0.68 -0.93 21.73
N HIS A 51 -1.85 -1.58 21.68
CA HIS A 51 -2.42 -2.29 22.81
C HIS A 51 -2.12 -3.79 22.75
N GLY A 52 -2.40 -4.50 23.88
CA GLY A 52 -2.33 -5.94 23.95
C GLY A 52 -1.24 -6.49 24.86
N GLN A 53 -1.38 -7.78 25.16
CA GLN A 53 -0.53 -8.49 26.12
C GLN A 53 0.96 -8.49 25.77
N LYS A 54 1.29 -8.57 24.48
CA LYS A 54 2.70 -8.59 24.03
C LYS A 54 3.39 -7.27 24.26
N VAL A 55 2.69 -6.16 24.04
CA VAL A 55 3.23 -4.82 24.29
C VAL A 55 3.44 -4.62 25.78
N GLU A 56 2.43 -4.95 26.60
CA GLU A 56 2.54 -4.90 28.05
C GLU A 56 3.75 -5.70 28.55
N LYS A 57 3.89 -6.95 28.08
CA LYS A 57 5.02 -7.82 28.45
C LYS A 57 6.36 -7.26 27.98
N ALA A 58 6.45 -6.76 26.76
CA ALA A 58 7.69 -6.18 26.24
C ALA A 58 8.12 -4.90 27.00
N ALA A 59 7.17 -4.09 27.45
CA ALA A 59 7.40 -2.93 28.29
C ALA A 59 7.91 -3.35 29.70
N LEU A 60 7.26 -4.36 30.30
CA LEU A 60 7.66 -4.92 31.59
C LEU A 60 9.07 -5.52 31.54
N GLU A 61 9.42 -6.25 30.50
CA GLU A 61 10.78 -6.81 30.31
C GLU A 61 11.86 -5.73 30.25
N LYS A 62 11.51 -4.54 29.77
CA LYS A 62 12.39 -3.36 29.73
C LYS A 62 12.28 -2.49 30.97
N ASN A 63 11.38 -2.82 31.90
CA ASN A 63 11.10 -2.04 33.10
C ASN A 63 10.72 -0.57 32.82
N ILE A 64 9.89 -0.37 31.79
CA ILE A 64 9.33 0.93 31.41
C ILE A 64 7.80 0.88 31.32
N ASP A 65 7.17 2.03 31.40
CA ASP A 65 5.70 2.15 31.23
C ASP A 65 5.28 1.77 29.80
N PRO A 66 4.18 1.03 29.61
CA PRO A 66 3.68 0.64 28.29
C PRO A 66 3.43 1.83 27.34
N GLN A 67 2.95 2.98 27.83
CA GLN A 67 2.78 4.17 27.00
C GLN A 67 4.13 4.69 26.51
N GLN A 68 5.13 4.78 27.38
CA GLN A 68 6.47 5.20 27.02
C GLN A 68 7.13 4.23 26.04
N PHE A 69 6.87 2.92 26.20
CA PHE A 69 7.35 1.90 25.27
C PHE A 69 6.74 2.11 23.87
N THR A 70 5.41 2.27 23.79
CA THR A 70 4.72 2.47 22.51
C THR A 70 5.08 3.79 21.86
N ASP A 71 5.25 4.87 22.61
CA ASP A 71 5.72 6.17 22.11
C ASP A 71 7.08 6.01 21.40
N THR A 72 8.00 5.25 22.00
CA THR A 72 9.33 5.01 21.41
C THR A 72 9.27 4.11 20.17
N VAL A 73 8.46 3.05 20.18
CA VAL A 73 8.42 2.11 19.07
C VAL A 73 7.61 2.64 17.89
N SER A 74 6.53 3.39 18.15
CA SER A 74 5.72 3.98 17.07
C SER A 74 6.51 4.99 16.25
N GLU A 75 7.50 5.67 16.84
CA GLU A 75 8.38 6.58 16.11
C GLU A 75 9.15 5.88 14.99
N ASN A 76 9.58 4.62 15.18
CA ASN A 76 10.21 3.84 14.10
C ASN A 76 9.31 3.67 12.88
N PHE A 77 7.98 3.62 13.06
CA PHE A 77 7.02 3.54 11.95
C PHE A 77 6.75 4.91 11.30
N ARG A 78 6.85 6.00 12.06
CA ARG A 78 6.87 7.36 11.50
C ARG A 78 8.12 7.59 10.67
N ASP A 79 9.28 7.17 11.19
CA ASP A 79 10.56 7.21 10.47
C ASP A 79 10.49 6.39 9.18
N LEU A 80 9.86 5.19 9.22
CA LEU A 80 9.63 4.40 8.03
C LEU A 80 8.80 5.17 6.99
N SER A 81 7.74 5.86 7.41
CA SER A 81 6.91 6.66 6.50
C SER A 81 7.73 7.75 5.80
N SER A 82 8.62 8.41 6.54
CA SER A 82 9.55 9.41 6.02
C SER A 82 10.59 8.81 5.09
N LEU A 83 11.21 7.69 5.48
CA LEU A 83 12.20 6.95 4.70
C LEU A 83 11.65 6.48 3.34
N LEU A 84 10.39 6.02 3.33
CA LEU A 84 9.70 5.55 2.13
C LEU A 84 9.10 6.69 1.29
N ASN A 85 9.23 7.95 1.72
CA ASN A 85 8.59 9.12 1.10
C ASN A 85 7.08 8.91 0.90
N LEU A 86 6.39 8.43 1.95
CA LEU A 86 4.95 8.21 1.89
C LEU A 86 4.20 9.55 1.91
N SER A 87 3.09 9.58 1.21
CA SER A 87 2.20 10.75 1.14
C SER A 87 0.96 10.59 2.01
N ASN A 88 1.06 9.85 3.14
CA ASN A 88 -0.05 9.66 4.05
C ASN A 88 -0.54 10.99 4.64
N ASP A 89 -1.86 11.10 4.77
CA ASP A 89 -2.53 12.30 5.31
C ASP A 89 -2.64 12.23 6.83
N ASP A 90 -2.73 11.02 7.38
CA ASP A 90 -2.82 10.80 8.82
C ASP A 90 -1.99 9.58 9.23
N PHE A 91 -1.55 9.61 10.49
CA PHE A 91 -0.88 8.52 11.17
C PHE A 91 -1.56 8.33 12.53
N ILE A 92 -2.49 7.37 12.61
CA ILE A 92 -3.27 7.12 13.81
C ILE A 92 -2.54 6.16 14.75
N ARG A 93 -2.67 6.43 16.06
CA ARG A 93 -2.19 5.53 17.12
C ARG A 93 -3.39 5.07 17.94
N THR A 94 -3.45 3.80 18.32
CA THR A 94 -4.56 3.29 19.12
C THR A 94 -4.58 3.88 20.55
N THR A 95 -3.46 4.43 21.01
CA THR A 95 -3.34 5.15 22.28
C THR A 95 -3.87 6.59 22.25
N GLU A 96 -4.24 7.13 21.09
CA GLU A 96 -4.80 8.47 20.98
C GLU A 96 -6.24 8.54 21.52
N ASP A 97 -6.59 9.65 22.19
CA ASP A 97 -7.91 9.85 22.77
C ASP A 97 -9.04 9.80 21.73
N ARG A 98 -8.80 10.30 20.50
CA ARG A 98 -9.78 10.21 19.40
C ARG A 98 -10.12 8.78 19.06
N HIS A 99 -9.13 7.89 19.09
CA HIS A 99 -9.32 6.47 18.82
C HIS A 99 -10.04 5.78 19.98
N LYS A 100 -9.56 5.96 21.21
CA LYS A 100 -10.20 5.40 22.43
C LYS A 100 -11.69 5.74 22.50
N LYS A 101 -12.04 7.02 22.25
CA LYS A 101 -13.44 7.48 22.21
C LYS A 101 -14.26 6.78 21.14
N SER A 102 -13.69 6.56 19.97
CA SER A 102 -14.35 5.86 18.85
C SER A 102 -14.64 4.41 19.20
N VAL A 103 -13.65 3.70 19.75
CA VAL A 103 -13.79 2.28 20.18
C VAL A 103 -14.85 2.17 21.27
N GLN A 104 -14.79 3.02 22.29
CA GLN A 104 -15.77 3.01 23.38
C GLN A 104 -17.19 3.34 22.90
N ASN A 105 -17.33 4.21 21.91
CA ASN A 105 -18.64 4.48 21.31
C ASN A 105 -19.16 3.28 20.53
N LEU A 106 -18.32 2.67 19.67
CA LEU A 106 -18.70 1.47 18.93
C LEU A 106 -19.10 0.33 19.86
N TRP A 107 -18.36 0.12 20.94
CA TRP A 107 -18.71 -0.84 21.99
C TRP A 107 -20.09 -0.59 22.58
N LYS A 108 -20.40 0.66 22.99
CA LYS A 108 -21.71 1.03 23.54
C LYS A 108 -22.84 0.73 22.57
N VAL A 109 -22.68 1.11 21.29
CA VAL A 109 -23.68 0.85 20.26
C VAL A 109 -23.93 -0.65 20.10
N LEU A 110 -22.88 -1.47 20.05
CA LEU A 110 -22.99 -2.92 19.92
C LEU A 110 -23.65 -3.56 21.16
N LEU A 111 -23.34 -3.06 22.34
CA LEU A 111 -23.95 -3.53 23.60
C LEU A 111 -25.44 -3.19 23.69
N GLU A 112 -25.81 -1.94 23.40
CA GLU A 112 -27.21 -1.46 23.37
C GLU A 112 -28.07 -2.23 22.36
N LYS A 113 -27.48 -2.64 21.23
CA LYS A 113 -28.14 -3.48 20.22
C LYS A 113 -28.17 -4.97 20.56
N ASN A 114 -27.67 -5.35 21.74
CA ASN A 114 -27.56 -6.76 22.16
C ASN A 114 -26.74 -7.62 21.16
N GLU A 115 -25.75 -7.03 20.49
CA GLU A 115 -24.81 -7.74 19.64
C GLU A 115 -23.57 -8.20 20.44
N ILE A 116 -23.36 -7.68 21.65
CA ILE A 116 -22.35 -8.10 22.61
C ILE A 116 -23.05 -8.61 23.89
N TYR A 117 -22.55 -9.71 24.46
CA TYR A 117 -23.08 -10.29 25.70
C TYR A 117 -21.94 -10.90 26.55
N LEU A 118 -22.09 -10.88 27.88
CA LEU A 118 -21.13 -11.47 28.81
C LEU A 118 -21.34 -12.97 28.92
N SER A 119 -20.25 -13.76 28.87
CA SER A 119 -20.26 -15.21 29.05
C SER A 119 -18.92 -15.68 29.61
N LYS A 120 -18.87 -16.97 30.04
CA LYS A 120 -17.62 -17.64 30.40
C LYS A 120 -17.13 -18.40 29.19
N TYR A 121 -15.86 -18.31 28.92
CA TYR A 121 -15.20 -19.04 27.85
C TYR A 121 -14.05 -19.88 28.38
N SER A 122 -13.97 -21.10 27.87
CA SER A 122 -12.80 -21.95 28.02
C SER A 122 -12.36 -22.45 26.65
N GLY A 123 -11.08 -22.35 26.32
CA GLY A 123 -10.60 -22.77 25.01
C GLY A 123 -9.09 -22.63 24.85
N TRP A 124 -8.59 -23.17 23.72
CA TRP A 124 -7.19 -23.09 23.35
C TRP A 124 -6.88 -21.73 22.73
N TYR A 125 -5.95 -21.01 23.34
CA TYR A 125 -5.58 -19.64 22.99
C TYR A 125 -4.13 -19.56 22.50
N SER A 126 -3.92 -18.90 21.38
CA SER A 126 -2.59 -18.53 20.88
C SER A 126 -2.20 -17.17 21.39
N VAL A 127 -1.23 -17.08 22.29
CA VAL A 127 -0.68 -15.80 22.76
C VAL A 127 0.00 -15.05 21.62
N ARG A 128 0.61 -15.79 20.68
CA ARG A 128 1.27 -15.19 19.52
C ARG A 128 0.31 -14.48 18.57
N ASP A 129 -0.84 -15.10 18.32
CA ASP A 129 -1.81 -14.59 17.34
C ASP A 129 -2.94 -13.82 18.06
N GLU A 130 -2.89 -13.78 19.40
CA GLU A 130 -3.88 -13.15 20.29
C GLU A 130 -5.31 -13.59 19.98
N ALA A 131 -5.50 -14.87 19.67
CA ALA A 131 -6.78 -15.43 19.25
C ALA A 131 -7.03 -16.80 19.83
N PHE A 132 -8.30 -17.11 20.10
CA PHE A 132 -8.74 -18.46 20.37
C PHE A 132 -8.76 -19.27 19.06
N VAL A 133 -8.36 -20.54 19.17
CA VAL A 133 -8.27 -21.46 18.04
C VAL A 133 -9.42 -22.46 18.13
N ALA A 134 -10.12 -22.67 17.03
CA ALA A 134 -11.19 -23.65 16.97
C ALA A 134 -10.64 -25.08 17.06
N ASP A 135 -11.39 -25.98 17.69
CA ASP A 135 -10.94 -27.35 17.92
C ASP A 135 -10.50 -28.11 16.67
N ASN A 136 -11.12 -27.80 15.53
CA ASN A 136 -10.79 -28.38 14.22
C ASN A 136 -9.52 -27.75 13.55
N GLU A 137 -8.98 -26.70 14.12
CA GLU A 137 -7.74 -26.04 13.66
C GLU A 137 -6.53 -26.38 14.56
N ILE A 138 -6.73 -27.20 15.62
CA ILE A 138 -5.69 -27.57 16.56
C ILE A 138 -4.87 -28.74 16.00
N ILE A 139 -3.55 -28.57 16.00
CA ILE A 139 -2.58 -29.61 15.64
C ILE A 139 -1.87 -30.05 16.90
N GLU A 140 -1.95 -31.35 17.24
CA GLU A 140 -1.24 -31.91 18.37
C GLU A 140 0.10 -32.53 17.93
N LYS A 141 1.18 -32.09 18.57
CA LYS A 141 2.54 -32.57 18.30
C LYS A 141 3.36 -32.61 19.60
N ASP A 142 4.04 -33.72 19.87
CA ASP A 142 4.91 -33.91 21.05
C ASP A 142 4.22 -33.58 22.39
N GLY A 143 2.93 -33.89 22.54
CA GLY A 143 2.13 -33.64 23.74
C GLY A 143 1.73 -32.16 23.94
N LYS A 144 2.01 -31.30 22.95
CA LYS A 144 1.61 -29.91 22.93
C LYS A 144 0.64 -29.64 21.78
N LYS A 145 -0.16 -28.57 21.93
CA LYS A 145 -1.13 -28.13 20.93
C LYS A 145 -0.66 -26.87 20.24
N TYR A 146 -0.85 -26.83 18.92
CA TYR A 146 -0.46 -25.75 18.04
C TYR A 146 -1.60 -25.36 17.12
N ASN A 147 -1.61 -24.12 16.66
CA ASN A 147 -2.49 -23.73 15.55
C ASN A 147 -1.87 -24.06 14.19
N GLY A 148 -2.63 -23.85 13.10
CA GLY A 148 -2.18 -24.07 11.72
C GLY A 148 -0.95 -23.25 11.30
N PHE A 149 -0.57 -22.21 12.06
CA PHE A 149 0.61 -21.36 11.84
C PHE A 149 1.81 -21.75 12.71
N GLY A 150 1.69 -22.84 13.49
CA GLY A 150 2.75 -23.36 14.34
C GLY A 150 2.93 -22.60 15.66
N SER A 151 1.95 -21.82 16.10
CA SER A 151 1.95 -21.18 17.43
C SER A 151 1.49 -22.16 18.49
N GLU A 152 2.24 -22.29 19.60
CA GLU A 152 1.85 -23.09 20.76
C GLU A 152 0.61 -22.50 21.41
N LEU A 153 -0.32 -23.38 21.83
CA LEU A 153 -1.60 -23.02 22.44
C LEU A 153 -1.58 -23.31 23.93
N SER A 154 -2.19 -22.40 24.70
CA SER A 154 -2.47 -22.60 26.14
C SER A 154 -3.98 -22.67 26.38
N TRP A 155 -4.40 -23.48 27.32
CA TRP A 155 -5.81 -23.53 27.76
C TRP A 155 -6.10 -22.32 28.65
N VAL A 156 -7.13 -21.54 28.29
CA VAL A 156 -7.56 -20.36 29.04
C VAL A 156 -9.03 -20.53 29.41
N GLU A 157 -9.35 -20.19 30.65
CA GLU A 157 -10.74 -20.05 31.16
C GLU A 157 -10.87 -18.63 31.70
N GLU A 158 -11.72 -17.82 31.07
CA GLU A 158 -11.98 -16.46 31.54
C GLU A 158 -13.43 -16.04 31.26
N GLU A 159 -13.92 -15.06 32.05
CA GLU A 159 -15.12 -14.33 31.73
C GLU A 159 -14.79 -13.34 30.60
N SER A 160 -15.63 -13.30 29.58
CA SER A 160 -15.43 -12.44 28.42
C SER A 160 -16.75 -11.98 27.83
N TYR A 161 -16.72 -10.80 27.23
CA TYR A 161 -17.80 -10.38 26.36
C TYR A 161 -17.64 -11.01 24.98
N PHE A 162 -18.76 -11.43 24.40
CA PHE A 162 -18.83 -12.08 23.09
C PHE A 162 -19.64 -11.26 22.12
N PHE A 163 -19.11 -11.04 20.93
CA PHE A 163 -19.87 -10.54 19.78
C PHE A 163 -20.58 -11.70 19.11
N ARG A 164 -21.87 -11.55 18.80
CA ARG A 164 -22.73 -12.58 18.16
C ARG A 164 -22.39 -12.77 16.68
N LEU A 165 -21.12 -13.09 16.37
CA LEU A 165 -20.63 -13.23 15.00
C LEU A 165 -21.39 -14.32 14.24
N SER A 166 -21.79 -15.42 14.89
CA SER A 166 -22.57 -16.48 14.27
C SER A 166 -23.90 -16.01 13.66
N LYS A 167 -24.54 -14.99 14.27
CA LYS A 167 -25.76 -14.35 13.78
C LYS A 167 -25.54 -13.64 12.44
N TRP A 168 -24.34 -13.23 12.13
CA TRP A 168 -23.97 -12.45 10.94
C TRP A 168 -23.55 -13.30 9.76
N GLN A 169 -23.41 -14.62 9.91
CA GLN A 169 -22.94 -15.52 8.85
C GLN A 169 -23.70 -15.37 7.55
N ASN A 170 -25.02 -15.52 7.56
CA ASN A 170 -25.85 -15.43 6.33
C ASN A 170 -25.84 -14.02 5.73
N LYS A 171 -25.85 -12.98 6.58
CA LYS A 171 -25.76 -11.60 6.13
C LYS A 171 -24.44 -11.30 5.44
N LEU A 172 -23.32 -11.85 5.95
CA LEU A 172 -22.01 -11.74 5.31
C LEU A 172 -21.99 -12.46 3.95
N LEU A 173 -22.53 -13.67 3.87
CA LEU A 173 -22.59 -14.41 2.60
C LEU A 173 -23.45 -13.67 1.55
N ASP A 174 -24.59 -13.13 1.96
CA ASP A 174 -25.42 -12.29 1.09
C ASP A 174 -24.69 -11.00 0.67
N PHE A 175 -23.97 -10.37 1.59
CA PHE A 175 -23.17 -9.20 1.31
C PHE A 175 -22.08 -9.50 0.26
N TYR A 176 -21.33 -10.59 0.39
CA TYR A 176 -20.30 -10.98 -0.59
C TYR A 176 -20.89 -11.34 -1.95
N LYS A 177 -22.07 -11.98 -1.97
CA LYS A 177 -22.77 -12.30 -3.20
C LYS A 177 -23.20 -11.04 -3.98
N ASN A 178 -23.66 -10.03 -3.25
CA ASN A 178 -24.11 -8.77 -3.85
C ASN A 178 -22.96 -7.80 -4.15
N ASN A 179 -21.78 -8.02 -3.57
CA ASN A 179 -20.59 -7.19 -3.72
C ASN A 179 -19.39 -8.08 -4.12
N SER A 180 -19.43 -8.62 -5.34
CA SER A 180 -18.46 -9.60 -5.84
C SER A 180 -17.01 -9.11 -5.83
N ASP A 181 -16.80 -7.78 -5.84
CA ASP A 181 -15.51 -7.12 -5.86
C ASP A 181 -15.06 -6.63 -4.46
N PHE A 182 -15.83 -6.99 -3.42
CA PHE A 182 -15.50 -6.57 -2.05
C PHE A 182 -14.14 -7.11 -1.59
N ILE A 183 -13.76 -8.33 -2.00
CA ILE A 183 -12.48 -8.96 -1.66
C ILE A 183 -11.68 -9.25 -2.92
N VAL A 184 -10.47 -8.69 -3.01
CA VAL A 184 -9.53 -8.85 -4.11
C VAL A 184 -8.20 -9.41 -3.59
N PRO A 185 -7.57 -10.36 -4.28
CA PRO A 185 -7.97 -11.05 -5.50
C PRO A 185 -9.07 -12.12 -5.27
N LYS A 186 -9.65 -12.63 -6.33
CA LYS A 186 -10.75 -13.62 -6.28
C LYS A 186 -10.39 -14.90 -5.51
N SER A 187 -9.12 -15.31 -5.55
CA SER A 187 -8.62 -16.45 -4.76
C SER A 187 -8.85 -16.24 -3.27
N ARG A 188 -8.61 -15.04 -2.76
CA ARG A 188 -8.83 -14.68 -1.34
C ARG A 188 -10.31 -14.53 -1.01
N SER A 189 -11.11 -14.00 -1.95
CA SER A 189 -12.57 -14.00 -1.80
C SER A 189 -13.11 -15.43 -1.60
N ASN A 190 -12.68 -16.38 -2.43
CA ASN A 190 -13.10 -17.77 -2.32
C ASN A 190 -12.68 -18.42 -0.98
N GLU A 191 -11.48 -18.11 -0.50
CA GLU A 191 -10.98 -18.58 0.81
C GLU A 191 -11.87 -18.07 1.94
N VAL A 192 -12.17 -16.78 1.97
CA VAL A 192 -13.02 -16.14 2.99
C VAL A 192 -14.45 -16.71 2.95
N ILE A 193 -15.04 -16.81 1.77
CA ILE A 193 -16.41 -17.34 1.60
C ILE A 193 -16.49 -18.79 2.13
N LYS A 194 -15.56 -19.66 1.76
CA LYS A 194 -15.51 -21.03 2.27
C LYS A 194 -15.36 -21.09 3.80
N PHE A 195 -14.56 -20.20 4.36
CA PHE A 195 -14.43 -20.14 5.82
C PHE A 195 -15.74 -19.73 6.48
N VAL A 196 -16.45 -18.72 5.95
CA VAL A 196 -17.76 -18.31 6.50
C VAL A 196 -18.81 -19.42 6.32
N GLU A 197 -18.83 -20.10 5.18
CA GLU A 197 -19.72 -21.25 4.92
C GLU A 197 -19.49 -22.42 5.86
N SER A 198 -18.27 -22.62 6.37
CA SER A 198 -17.96 -23.68 7.33
C SER A 198 -18.56 -23.48 8.73
N GLY A 199 -19.15 -22.32 8.99
CA GLY A 199 -19.84 -21.98 10.24
C GLY A 199 -19.03 -21.00 11.10
N LEU A 200 -19.63 -19.85 11.40
CA LEU A 200 -19.04 -18.87 12.31
C LEU A 200 -19.48 -19.14 13.75
N LYS A 201 -18.53 -19.00 14.68
CA LYS A 201 -18.78 -18.99 16.12
C LYS A 201 -18.74 -17.57 16.65
N ASP A 202 -19.42 -17.31 17.79
CA ASP A 202 -19.36 -16.03 18.46
C ASP A 202 -17.93 -15.70 18.88
N LEU A 203 -17.56 -14.42 18.74
CA LEU A 203 -16.20 -13.94 18.91
C LEU A 203 -16.03 -13.31 20.29
N SER A 204 -15.07 -13.77 21.07
CA SER A 204 -14.67 -13.10 22.32
C SER A 204 -14.04 -11.73 22.01
N VAL A 205 -14.61 -10.65 22.57
CA VAL A 205 -14.25 -9.25 22.28
C VAL A 205 -13.76 -8.46 23.49
N SER A 206 -13.47 -9.15 24.60
CA SER A 206 -12.80 -8.53 25.77
C SER A 206 -11.78 -9.47 26.40
N ARG A 207 -10.92 -8.92 27.27
CA ARG A 207 -9.91 -9.65 28.04
C ARG A 207 -9.86 -9.13 29.47
N THR A 208 -9.48 -10.02 30.41
CA THR A 208 -9.26 -9.70 31.83
C THR A 208 -7.83 -10.06 32.27
N THR A 209 -7.07 -10.78 31.44
CA THR A 209 -5.76 -11.34 31.78
C THR A 209 -4.59 -10.36 31.72
N PHE A 210 -4.79 -9.19 31.12
CA PHE A 210 -3.84 -8.08 31.07
C PHE A 210 -4.58 -6.73 31.09
N LYS A 211 -3.87 -5.62 31.29
CA LYS A 211 -4.46 -4.30 31.53
C LYS A 211 -4.16 -3.27 30.46
N TRP A 212 -3.15 -3.51 29.63
CA TRP A 212 -2.77 -2.55 28.58
C TRP A 212 -3.72 -2.64 27.36
N GLY A 213 -4.74 -1.79 27.37
CA GLY A 213 -5.79 -1.74 26.35
C GLY A 213 -6.80 -0.63 26.65
N ILE A 214 -7.88 -0.61 25.90
CA ILE A 214 -8.98 0.33 26.09
C ILE A 214 -9.99 -0.30 27.09
N ASP A 215 -10.28 0.40 28.17
CA ASP A 215 -11.25 -0.08 29.17
C ASP A 215 -12.65 -0.22 28.56
N VAL A 216 -13.33 -1.31 28.88
CA VAL A 216 -14.75 -1.47 28.56
C VAL A 216 -15.57 -0.46 29.34
N PRO A 217 -16.37 0.42 28.69
CA PRO A 217 -17.00 1.58 29.33
C PRO A 217 -17.94 1.25 30.49
N THR A 218 -18.43 0.01 30.57
CA THR A 218 -19.43 -0.43 31.56
C THR A 218 -18.87 -1.46 32.53
N ASP A 219 -17.61 -1.87 32.36
CA ASP A 219 -16.99 -2.91 33.19
C ASP A 219 -15.45 -2.78 33.15
N GLU A 220 -14.89 -2.07 34.11
CA GLU A 220 -13.44 -1.79 34.23
C GLU A 220 -12.58 -3.04 34.51
N LYS A 221 -13.18 -4.20 34.75
CA LYS A 221 -12.43 -5.47 34.83
C LYS A 221 -11.94 -5.92 33.46
N HIS A 222 -12.66 -5.51 32.40
CA HIS A 222 -12.41 -5.92 31.04
C HIS A 222 -11.75 -4.79 30.23
N ILE A 223 -10.85 -5.18 29.34
CA ILE A 223 -10.38 -4.32 28.26
C ILE A 223 -10.91 -4.83 26.94
N VAL A 224 -11.07 -3.93 25.97
CA VAL A 224 -11.55 -4.26 24.63
C VAL A 224 -10.53 -5.13 23.92
N TYR A 225 -11.00 -6.16 23.25
CA TYR A 225 -10.18 -7.08 22.46
C TYR A 225 -9.47 -6.36 21.30
N VAL A 226 -8.21 -6.72 21.11
CA VAL A 226 -7.29 -6.06 20.18
C VAL A 226 -7.84 -5.85 18.76
N TRP A 227 -8.59 -6.80 18.21
CA TRP A 227 -9.14 -6.65 16.86
C TRP A 227 -10.34 -5.72 16.76
N LEU A 228 -11.20 -5.62 17.77
CA LEU A 228 -12.24 -4.62 17.81
C LEU A 228 -11.64 -3.21 18.02
N ASP A 229 -10.60 -3.13 18.85
CA ASP A 229 -9.79 -1.94 19.03
C ASP A 229 -9.12 -1.55 17.70
N ALA A 230 -8.22 -2.38 17.20
CA ALA A 230 -7.43 -2.09 16.01
C ALA A 230 -8.27 -1.74 14.78
N LEU A 231 -9.33 -2.53 14.46
CA LEU A 231 -10.13 -2.30 13.26
C LEU A 231 -10.91 -0.97 13.29
N THR A 232 -11.23 -0.47 14.47
CA THR A 232 -11.94 0.81 14.62
C THR A 232 -11.10 2.01 14.17
N ASN A 233 -9.78 1.87 14.04
CA ASN A 233 -8.89 2.95 13.57
C ASN A 233 -9.38 3.59 12.28
N TYR A 234 -9.91 2.79 11.35
CA TYR A 234 -10.32 3.22 10.01
C TYR A 234 -11.41 4.29 10.01
N ILE A 235 -12.31 4.23 10.98
CA ILE A 235 -13.34 5.25 11.17
C ILE A 235 -12.96 6.31 12.21
N SER A 236 -12.10 5.96 13.17
CA SER A 236 -11.58 6.94 14.16
C SER A 236 -10.80 8.07 13.49
N ALA A 237 -9.98 7.74 12.48
CA ALA A 237 -9.25 8.73 11.71
C ALA A 237 -10.16 9.66 10.88
N LEU A 238 -11.41 9.26 10.65
CA LEU A 238 -12.44 10.05 9.99
C LEU A 238 -13.42 10.70 10.97
N GLU A 239 -12.99 10.85 12.23
CA GLU A 239 -13.73 11.56 13.29
C GLU A 239 -14.99 10.84 13.82
N TYR A 240 -15.16 9.53 13.58
CA TYR A 240 -16.21 8.76 14.22
C TYR A 240 -16.12 8.92 15.76
N PRO A 241 -17.24 9.12 16.51
CA PRO A 241 -18.62 8.85 16.12
C PRO A 241 -19.35 10.01 15.41
N ASN A 242 -18.68 11.12 15.09
CA ASN A 242 -19.31 12.21 14.36
C ASN A 242 -19.42 11.84 12.86
N LYS A 243 -20.50 11.13 12.50
CA LYS A 243 -20.76 10.72 11.11
C LYS A 243 -21.07 11.88 10.17
N ASP A 244 -21.38 13.07 10.70
CA ASP A 244 -21.66 14.27 9.92
C ASP A 244 -20.40 15.10 9.66
N SER A 245 -19.24 14.65 10.14
CA SER A 245 -17.97 15.32 9.86
C SER A 245 -17.64 15.31 8.37
N GLU A 246 -16.93 16.35 7.91
CA GLU A 246 -16.52 16.45 6.51
C GLU A 246 -15.66 15.25 6.08
N LEU A 247 -14.74 14.80 6.95
CA LEU A 247 -13.87 13.67 6.65
C LEU A 247 -14.65 12.37 6.49
N TYR A 248 -15.59 12.08 7.42
CA TYR A 248 -16.38 10.86 7.35
C TYR A 248 -17.26 10.83 6.11
N GLN A 249 -18.02 11.89 5.85
CA GLN A 249 -18.91 12.01 4.70
C GLN A 249 -18.16 11.96 3.36
N LYS A 250 -16.95 12.49 3.32
CA LYS A 250 -16.17 12.60 2.09
C LYS A 250 -15.44 11.30 1.74
N TYR A 251 -15.00 10.53 2.74
CA TYR A 251 -14.04 9.45 2.55
C TYR A 251 -14.56 8.06 2.94
N TRP A 252 -15.52 7.93 3.88
CA TRP A 252 -16.08 6.61 4.17
C TRP A 252 -17.15 6.21 3.13
N PRO A 253 -17.23 4.93 2.68
CA PRO A 253 -16.38 3.80 3.05
C PRO A 253 -15.05 3.72 2.25
N GLY A 254 -14.01 3.24 2.93
CA GLY A 254 -12.65 3.15 2.42
C GLY A 254 -12.26 1.81 1.78
N ILE A 255 -11.07 1.78 1.22
CA ILE A 255 -10.41 0.59 0.66
C ILE A 255 -9.23 0.24 1.57
N HIS A 256 -9.24 -0.98 2.12
CA HIS A 256 -8.18 -1.48 3.01
C HIS A 256 -7.23 -2.40 2.24
N VAL A 257 -5.95 -2.06 2.20
CA VAL A 257 -4.89 -2.89 1.60
C VAL A 257 -4.18 -3.63 2.72
N VAL A 258 -4.25 -4.95 2.73
CA VAL A 258 -3.81 -5.77 3.87
C VAL A 258 -3.01 -7.00 3.43
N GLY A 259 -2.15 -7.51 4.31
CA GLY A 259 -1.54 -8.83 4.12
C GLY A 259 -2.57 -9.96 4.16
N LYS A 260 -2.33 -11.02 3.42
CA LYS A 260 -3.23 -12.19 3.35
C LYS A 260 -3.47 -12.87 4.71
N ASP A 261 -2.55 -12.72 5.66
CA ASP A 261 -2.59 -13.27 7.01
C ASP A 261 -3.68 -12.68 7.90
N ILE A 262 -4.04 -11.41 7.65
CA ILE A 262 -5.05 -10.69 8.43
C ILE A 262 -6.37 -10.47 7.67
N ILE A 263 -6.53 -11.16 6.52
CA ILE A 263 -7.72 -10.97 5.68
C ILE A 263 -9.02 -11.33 6.39
N ARG A 264 -9.04 -12.36 7.23
CA ARG A 264 -10.25 -12.80 7.95
C ARG A 264 -10.76 -11.71 8.90
N PHE A 265 -9.86 -10.99 9.57
CA PHE A 265 -10.25 -9.89 10.47
C PHE A 265 -10.90 -8.75 9.69
N HIS A 266 -10.34 -8.38 8.54
CA HIS A 266 -10.80 -7.28 7.73
C HIS A 266 -12.04 -7.61 6.87
N ALA A 267 -12.14 -8.85 6.41
CA ALA A 267 -13.21 -9.27 5.51
C ALA A 267 -14.42 -9.89 6.24
N ILE A 268 -14.26 -10.37 7.48
CA ILE A 268 -15.32 -11.03 8.25
C ILE A 268 -15.68 -10.20 9.48
N PHE A 269 -14.72 -9.98 10.42
CA PHE A 269 -15.03 -9.33 11.69
C PHE A 269 -15.41 -7.87 11.50
N TRP A 270 -14.61 -7.15 10.72
CA TRP A 270 -14.82 -5.72 10.51
C TRP A 270 -16.17 -5.39 9.87
N PRO A 271 -16.55 -5.96 8.73
CA PRO A 271 -17.88 -5.72 8.17
C PRO A 271 -19.02 -6.18 9.10
N ALA A 272 -18.84 -7.26 9.88
CA ALA A 272 -19.85 -7.70 10.83
C ALA A 272 -20.05 -6.68 11.98
N PHE A 273 -18.95 -6.14 12.56
CA PHE A 273 -19.03 -5.09 13.57
C PHE A 273 -19.74 -3.83 13.05
N LEU A 274 -19.38 -3.41 11.84
CA LEU A 274 -19.97 -2.22 11.24
C LEU A 274 -21.47 -2.41 10.94
N MET A 275 -21.85 -3.49 10.28
CA MET A 275 -23.25 -3.78 9.99
C MET A 275 -24.08 -3.92 11.29
N ALA A 276 -23.50 -4.49 12.35
CA ALA A 276 -24.15 -4.61 13.64
C ALA A 276 -24.37 -3.24 14.30
N ALA A 277 -23.51 -2.27 14.01
CA ALA A 277 -23.62 -0.90 14.49
C ALA A 277 -24.39 0.03 13.52
N ASP A 278 -25.07 -0.48 12.48
CA ASP A 278 -25.71 0.26 11.39
C ASP A 278 -24.74 1.24 10.69
N LEU A 279 -23.53 0.78 10.46
CA LEU A 279 -22.49 1.47 9.69
C LEU A 279 -22.25 0.73 8.36
N ASP A 280 -21.90 1.47 7.33
CA ASP A 280 -21.54 0.86 6.05
C ASP A 280 -20.24 0.05 6.19
N PRO A 281 -20.17 -1.18 5.64
CA PRO A 281 -18.91 -1.92 5.49
C PRO A 281 -17.90 -1.15 4.66
N PRO A 282 -16.59 -1.47 4.76
CA PRO A 282 -15.59 -0.91 3.86
C PRO A 282 -15.96 -1.20 2.40
N LYS A 283 -15.51 -0.34 1.50
CA LYS A 283 -15.80 -0.50 0.08
C LYS A 283 -15.13 -1.75 -0.49
N GLN A 284 -13.89 -2.01 -0.07
CA GLN A 284 -13.10 -3.12 -0.61
C GLN A 284 -11.97 -3.52 0.33
N ILE A 285 -11.64 -4.80 0.36
CA ILE A 285 -10.46 -5.38 1.01
C ILE A 285 -9.54 -5.92 -0.08
N VAL A 286 -8.34 -5.37 -0.17
CA VAL A 286 -7.33 -5.75 -1.16
C VAL A 286 -6.21 -6.49 -0.44
N ALA A 287 -6.11 -7.79 -0.68
CA ALA A 287 -5.12 -8.63 0.00
C ALA A 287 -3.90 -8.88 -0.88
N HIS A 288 -2.71 -8.64 -0.32
CA HIS A 288 -1.46 -8.97 -0.98
C HIS A 288 -0.78 -10.19 -0.35
N GLY A 289 0.16 -10.78 -1.11
CA GLY A 289 0.99 -11.91 -0.68
C GLY A 289 2.15 -11.47 0.22
N TRP A 290 2.94 -12.45 0.64
CA TRP A 290 4.16 -12.23 1.41
C TRP A 290 5.40 -12.16 0.52
N TRP A 291 6.46 -11.59 1.06
CA TRP A 291 7.80 -11.72 0.49
C TRP A 291 8.57 -12.81 1.24
N THR A 292 9.31 -13.60 0.49
CA THR A 292 10.36 -14.50 0.99
C THR A 292 11.73 -13.88 0.69
N ASN A 293 12.79 -14.42 1.26
CA ASN A 293 14.16 -13.97 1.01
C ASN A 293 15.00 -15.15 0.53
N GLU A 294 15.44 -15.09 -0.73
CA GLU A 294 16.21 -16.15 -1.37
C GLU A 294 15.55 -17.55 -1.21
N GLY A 295 14.23 -17.62 -1.48
CA GLY A 295 13.40 -18.82 -1.37
C GLY A 295 13.00 -19.24 0.06
N GLN A 296 13.42 -18.51 1.09
CA GLN A 296 13.12 -18.82 2.48
C GLN A 296 12.10 -17.84 3.08
N LYS A 297 11.21 -18.36 3.94
CA LYS A 297 10.29 -17.50 4.70
C LYS A 297 11.10 -16.52 5.56
N ILE A 298 10.75 -15.23 5.47
CA ILE A 298 11.34 -14.20 6.31
C ILE A 298 10.98 -14.45 7.77
N SER A 299 11.97 -14.59 8.62
CA SER A 299 11.82 -14.84 10.05
C SER A 299 13.03 -14.32 10.82
N LYS A 300 12.76 -13.74 12.01
CA LYS A 300 13.83 -13.27 12.91
C LYS A 300 14.71 -14.39 13.42
N SER A 301 14.11 -15.54 13.71
CA SER A 301 14.84 -16.70 14.16
C SER A 301 15.83 -17.26 13.12
N LEU A 302 15.59 -16.96 11.83
CA LEU A 302 16.50 -17.30 10.74
C LEU A 302 17.50 -16.16 10.43
N GLY A 303 17.33 -14.98 11.03
CA GLY A 303 18.20 -13.82 10.78
C GLY A 303 18.11 -13.29 9.33
N ASN A 304 17.06 -13.62 8.58
CA ASN A 304 16.92 -13.27 7.17
C ASN A 304 15.87 -12.17 6.93
N VAL A 305 15.58 -11.37 7.96
CA VAL A 305 14.69 -10.20 7.86
C VAL A 305 15.33 -9.16 6.94
N ILE A 306 14.56 -8.66 5.99
CA ILE A 306 15.00 -7.62 5.07
C ILE A 306 14.65 -6.26 5.68
N ASP A 307 15.67 -5.47 6.01
CA ASP A 307 15.53 -4.10 6.48
C ASP A 307 15.32 -3.16 5.28
N PRO A 308 14.19 -2.43 5.22
CA PRO A 308 13.94 -1.48 4.14
C PRO A 308 15.02 -0.40 4.02
N LYS A 309 15.60 0.04 5.15
CA LYS A 309 16.65 1.05 5.16
C LYS A 309 17.90 0.56 4.44
N GLU A 310 18.35 -0.65 4.74
CA GLU A 310 19.52 -1.25 4.06
C GLU A 310 19.30 -1.37 2.55
N LEU A 311 18.10 -1.77 2.12
CA LEU A 311 17.77 -1.84 0.69
C LEU A 311 17.82 -0.46 0.02
N ILE A 312 17.29 0.56 0.69
CA ILE A 312 17.25 1.92 0.16
C ILE A 312 18.65 2.51 0.09
N ASP A 313 19.48 2.27 1.11
CA ASP A 313 20.87 2.73 1.15
C ASP A 313 21.71 2.12 0.01
N ILE A 314 21.42 0.86 -0.39
CA ILE A 314 22.14 0.15 -1.47
C ILE A 314 21.60 0.52 -2.86
N TYR A 315 20.28 0.50 -3.04
CA TYR A 315 19.64 0.53 -4.36
C TYR A 315 18.94 1.85 -4.68
N GLY A 316 18.75 2.72 -3.69
CA GLY A 316 17.93 3.94 -3.78
C GLY A 316 16.43 3.66 -3.67
N LEU A 317 15.69 4.59 -3.06
CA LEU A 317 14.28 4.42 -2.74
C LEU A 317 13.42 4.08 -3.96
N ASP A 318 13.51 4.88 -5.02
CA ASP A 318 12.65 4.70 -6.20
C ASP A 318 12.94 3.40 -6.95
N SER A 319 14.19 2.92 -6.90
CA SER A 319 14.55 1.60 -7.45
C SER A 319 13.93 0.45 -6.64
N VAL A 320 13.91 0.57 -5.31
CA VAL A 320 13.24 -0.40 -4.42
C VAL A 320 11.72 -0.38 -4.64
N ARG A 321 11.10 0.82 -4.69
CA ARG A 321 9.67 0.98 -4.99
C ARG A 321 9.32 0.33 -6.33
N TYR A 322 10.10 0.61 -7.38
CA TYR A 322 9.93 0.01 -8.69
C TYR A 322 10.01 -1.51 -8.65
N PHE A 323 11.08 -2.07 -8.06
CA PHE A 323 11.32 -3.50 -7.99
C PHE A 323 10.16 -4.26 -7.32
N LEU A 324 9.72 -3.81 -6.16
CA LEU A 324 8.67 -4.46 -5.37
C LEU A 324 7.33 -4.59 -6.13
N PHE A 325 7.02 -3.67 -7.02
CA PHE A 325 5.77 -3.67 -7.77
C PHE A 325 5.90 -4.11 -9.24
N ARG A 326 7.15 -4.32 -9.69
CA ARG A 326 7.44 -4.83 -11.03
C ARG A 326 7.70 -6.33 -11.06
N GLU A 327 8.26 -6.88 -9.98
CA GLU A 327 8.77 -8.26 -9.97
C GLU A 327 7.66 -9.30 -9.87
N VAL A 328 6.64 -9.04 -9.07
CA VAL A 328 5.59 -10.02 -8.77
C VAL A 328 4.20 -9.40 -8.92
N PRO A 329 3.22 -10.11 -9.51
CA PRO A 329 1.83 -9.68 -9.50
C PRO A 329 1.31 -9.44 -8.08
N PHE A 330 0.73 -8.27 -7.84
CA PHE A 330 0.17 -7.92 -6.54
C PHE A 330 -0.93 -8.92 -6.14
N GLY A 331 -0.87 -9.44 -4.92
CA GLY A 331 -1.75 -10.53 -4.46
C GLY A 331 -1.06 -11.91 -4.39
N ASN A 332 0.02 -12.12 -5.14
CA ASN A 332 0.84 -13.32 -5.08
C ASN A 332 2.00 -13.15 -4.08
N ASP A 333 2.55 -14.28 -3.62
CA ASP A 333 3.79 -14.27 -2.85
C ASP A 333 4.97 -13.96 -3.78
N GLY A 334 5.89 -13.14 -3.31
CA GLY A 334 7.11 -12.76 -4.00
C GLY A 334 8.35 -13.31 -3.31
N ASP A 335 9.42 -13.46 -4.09
CA ASP A 335 10.74 -13.80 -3.56
C ASP A 335 11.73 -12.66 -3.81
N PHE A 336 12.30 -12.12 -2.74
CA PHE A 336 13.35 -11.14 -2.85
C PHE A 336 14.66 -11.84 -3.21
N SER A 337 15.27 -11.42 -4.30
CA SER A 337 16.59 -11.88 -4.74
C SER A 337 17.47 -10.69 -5.08
N LYS A 338 18.70 -10.66 -4.56
CA LYS A 338 19.70 -9.64 -4.90
C LYS A 338 20.03 -9.63 -6.39
N VAL A 339 19.97 -10.79 -7.03
CA VAL A 339 20.18 -10.92 -8.48
C VAL A 339 19.02 -10.31 -9.25
N ALA A 340 17.79 -10.57 -8.82
CA ALA A 340 16.59 -10.05 -9.47
C ALA A 340 16.52 -8.52 -9.41
N ILE A 341 16.72 -7.90 -8.23
CA ILE A 341 16.70 -6.44 -8.11
C ILE A 341 17.81 -5.77 -8.92
N LYS A 342 19.05 -6.33 -8.91
CA LYS A 342 20.17 -5.86 -9.75
C LYS A 342 19.81 -5.90 -11.22
N ASN A 343 19.24 -7.01 -11.70
CA ASN A 343 18.86 -7.17 -13.10
C ASN A 343 17.77 -6.17 -13.52
N ARG A 344 16.77 -5.92 -12.67
CA ARG A 344 15.73 -4.91 -12.93
C ARG A 344 16.31 -3.50 -12.99
N ILE A 345 17.13 -3.12 -12.02
CA ILE A 345 17.75 -1.79 -11.99
C ILE A 345 18.64 -1.59 -13.22
N ASN A 346 19.53 -2.52 -13.50
CA ASN A 346 20.47 -2.39 -14.61
C ASN A 346 19.77 -2.46 -15.97
N GLY A 347 18.86 -3.40 -16.16
CA GLY A 347 18.18 -3.63 -17.45
C GLY A 347 17.12 -2.59 -17.76
N GLU A 348 16.18 -2.41 -16.86
CA GLU A 348 15.00 -1.59 -17.11
C GLU A 348 15.23 -0.11 -16.72
N LEU A 349 15.81 0.18 -15.54
CA LEU A 349 15.99 1.56 -15.09
C LEU A 349 17.23 2.24 -15.69
N ALA A 350 18.42 1.66 -15.54
CA ALA A 350 19.65 2.30 -15.99
C ALA A 350 19.84 2.23 -17.51
N ASN A 351 19.76 1.01 -18.12
CA ASN A 351 20.05 0.82 -19.55
C ASN A 351 18.90 1.24 -20.47
N ASN A 352 17.65 1.22 -20.00
CA ASN A 352 16.50 1.59 -20.82
C ASN A 352 16.08 3.05 -20.53
N TYR A 353 15.36 3.29 -19.44
CA TYR A 353 14.78 4.61 -19.11
C TYR A 353 15.85 5.68 -18.90
N GLY A 354 16.81 5.45 -18.01
CA GLY A 354 17.86 6.43 -17.70
C GLY A 354 18.78 6.73 -18.88
N ASN A 355 19.21 5.67 -19.62
CA ASN A 355 20.06 5.85 -20.78
C ASN A 355 19.35 6.59 -21.93
N LEU A 356 18.06 6.33 -22.16
CA LEU A 356 17.27 7.06 -23.14
C LEU A 356 17.27 8.56 -22.85
N ILE A 357 16.93 8.93 -21.61
CA ILE A 357 16.87 10.32 -21.18
C ILE A 357 18.23 10.99 -21.34
N GLN A 358 19.28 10.38 -20.79
CA GLN A 358 20.61 10.95 -20.82
C GLN A 358 21.15 11.10 -22.24
N ARG A 359 20.96 10.10 -23.11
CA ARG A 359 21.41 10.11 -24.50
C ARG A 359 20.75 11.23 -25.31
N ILE A 360 19.44 11.37 -25.20
CA ILE A 360 18.65 12.32 -25.97
C ILE A 360 18.85 13.75 -25.45
N LEU A 361 18.68 13.97 -24.15
CA LEU A 361 18.79 15.34 -23.60
C LEU A 361 20.23 15.86 -23.68
N SER A 362 21.26 14.99 -23.53
CA SER A 362 22.66 15.40 -23.78
C SER A 362 22.91 15.77 -25.24
N PHE A 363 22.28 15.06 -26.18
CA PHE A 363 22.43 15.41 -27.61
C PHE A 363 21.80 16.76 -27.90
N ILE A 364 20.60 17.04 -27.39
CA ILE A 364 19.92 18.34 -27.55
C ILE A 364 20.73 19.45 -26.91
N TYR A 365 21.17 19.28 -25.66
CA TYR A 365 21.96 20.23 -24.90
C TYR A 365 23.21 20.67 -25.65
N LYS A 366 23.91 19.74 -26.31
CA LYS A 366 25.17 19.98 -27.02
C LYS A 366 25.00 20.53 -28.45
N ASN A 367 23.86 20.28 -29.10
CA ASN A 367 23.74 20.49 -30.54
C ASN A 367 22.61 21.45 -30.97
N LEU A 368 21.70 21.84 -30.07
CA LEU A 368 20.51 22.63 -30.38
C LEU A 368 20.31 23.82 -29.42
N ASP A 369 21.42 24.39 -28.93
CA ASP A 369 21.40 25.53 -28.00
C ASP A 369 20.41 25.31 -26.83
N GLN A 370 20.32 24.09 -26.36
CA GLN A 370 19.46 23.66 -25.24
C GLN A 370 17.94 23.77 -25.52
N ASN A 371 17.51 24.03 -26.73
CA ASN A 371 16.10 24.24 -27.05
C ASN A 371 15.60 23.24 -28.09
N ILE A 372 14.36 22.79 -27.88
CA ILE A 372 13.58 22.02 -28.85
C ILE A 372 12.32 22.78 -29.17
N ASP A 373 12.16 23.11 -30.45
CA ASP A 373 10.97 23.78 -30.98
C ASP A 373 9.79 22.78 -31.00
N LEU A 374 8.65 23.18 -30.47
CA LEU A 374 7.39 22.41 -30.48
C LEU A 374 6.37 23.00 -31.46
N THR A 375 6.70 24.07 -32.19
CA THR A 375 5.82 24.66 -33.20
C THR A 375 5.97 24.04 -34.60
N ILE A 376 6.77 23.01 -34.72
CA ILE A 376 7.05 22.29 -35.96
C ILE A 376 5.79 21.60 -36.48
N ASP A 377 5.37 21.90 -37.68
CA ASP A 377 4.27 21.21 -38.36
C ASP A 377 4.61 19.73 -38.58
N ASN A 378 3.59 18.87 -38.42
CA ASN A 378 3.69 17.43 -38.62
C ASN A 378 4.55 16.66 -37.59
N PHE A 379 4.17 16.75 -36.29
CA PHE A 379 4.66 15.77 -35.33
C PHE A 379 4.38 14.35 -35.81
N ASP A 380 5.33 13.43 -35.58
CA ASP A 380 5.05 11.99 -35.72
C ASP A 380 4.12 11.60 -34.55
N PHE A 381 2.83 11.82 -34.79
CA PHE A 381 1.80 11.54 -33.78
C PHE A 381 1.68 10.05 -33.50
N ASP A 382 2.23 9.15 -34.32
CA ASP A 382 2.04 7.72 -34.13
C ASP A 382 2.74 7.20 -32.86
N ILE A 383 3.96 7.65 -32.55
CA ILE A 383 4.65 7.23 -31.32
C ILE A 383 3.99 7.86 -30.07
N LEU A 384 3.64 9.13 -30.13
CA LEU A 384 2.98 9.83 -29.03
C LEU A 384 1.54 9.35 -28.84
N LYS A 385 0.83 9.05 -29.91
CA LYS A 385 -0.52 8.47 -29.91
C LYS A 385 -0.52 7.10 -29.22
N LYS A 386 0.48 6.27 -29.49
CA LYS A 386 0.61 4.93 -28.91
C LYS A 386 0.65 4.97 -27.37
N ILE A 387 1.41 5.89 -26.76
CA ILE A 387 1.43 6.02 -25.30
C ILE A 387 0.14 6.59 -24.75
N ASN A 388 -0.46 7.57 -25.43
CA ASN A 388 -1.73 8.16 -25.01
C ASN A 388 -2.89 7.15 -25.11
N GLU A 389 -2.94 6.32 -26.15
CA GLU A 389 -3.92 5.24 -26.28
C GLU A 389 -3.79 4.18 -25.19
N SER A 390 -2.59 4.01 -24.64
CA SER A 390 -2.36 3.09 -23.51
C SER A 390 -2.94 3.61 -22.19
N GLU A 391 -3.26 4.91 -22.06
CA GLU A 391 -3.69 5.53 -20.80
C GLU A 391 -4.90 4.83 -20.17
N LYS A 392 -5.93 4.57 -20.96
CA LYS A 392 -7.13 3.89 -20.46
C LYS A 392 -6.79 2.51 -19.87
N ARG A 393 -5.95 1.74 -20.56
CA ARG A 393 -5.49 0.42 -20.09
C ARG A 393 -4.63 0.52 -18.86
N LEU A 394 -3.75 1.53 -18.78
CA LEU A 394 -2.96 1.80 -17.59
C LEU A 394 -3.86 2.11 -16.39
N PHE A 395 -4.91 2.92 -16.58
CA PHE A 395 -5.87 3.23 -15.52
C PHE A 395 -6.63 1.99 -15.06
N GLU A 396 -7.09 1.14 -15.99
CA GLU A 396 -7.72 -0.14 -15.68
C GLU A 396 -6.79 -1.06 -14.88
N PHE A 397 -5.50 -1.10 -15.18
CA PHE A 397 -4.54 -1.88 -14.39
C PHE A 397 -4.42 -1.35 -12.96
N MET A 398 -4.31 -0.04 -12.76
CA MET A 398 -4.22 0.55 -11.43
C MET A 398 -5.51 0.34 -10.61
N GLU A 399 -6.67 0.51 -11.22
CA GLU A 399 -7.98 0.30 -10.60
C GLU A 399 -8.21 -1.17 -10.19
N ASN A 400 -7.50 -2.11 -10.84
CA ASN A 400 -7.51 -3.54 -10.53
C ASN A 400 -6.25 -4.04 -9.79
N TYR A 401 -5.44 -3.13 -9.26
CA TYR A 401 -4.22 -3.45 -8.49
C TYR A 401 -3.17 -4.27 -9.26
N LYS A 402 -3.14 -4.17 -10.59
CA LYS A 402 -2.19 -4.85 -11.49
C LYS A 402 -0.96 -3.97 -11.75
N TYR A 403 -0.21 -3.69 -10.71
CA TYR A 403 0.95 -2.80 -10.75
C TYR A 403 2.05 -3.30 -11.70
N ASP A 404 2.31 -4.59 -11.69
CA ASP A 404 3.30 -5.26 -12.56
C ASP A 404 2.93 -5.12 -14.04
N GLU A 405 1.66 -5.32 -14.42
CA GLU A 405 1.19 -5.14 -15.80
C GLU A 405 1.21 -3.67 -16.23
N TYR A 406 0.92 -2.75 -15.31
CA TYR A 406 1.07 -1.31 -15.55
C TYR A 406 2.51 -0.96 -15.91
N LEU A 407 3.46 -1.33 -15.06
CA LEU A 407 4.88 -1.07 -15.27
C LEU A 407 5.41 -1.78 -16.50
N LYS A 408 5.04 -3.04 -16.72
CA LYS A 408 5.40 -3.81 -17.92
C LYS A 408 4.95 -3.11 -19.20
N THR A 409 3.75 -2.58 -19.22
CA THR A 409 3.21 -1.85 -20.38
C THR A 409 4.03 -0.60 -20.68
N LEU A 410 4.42 0.17 -19.65
CA LEU A 410 5.27 1.34 -19.83
C LEU A 410 6.67 0.97 -20.34
N PHE A 411 7.27 -0.10 -19.81
CA PHE A 411 8.61 -0.51 -20.25
C PHE A 411 8.63 -1.15 -21.64
N LEU A 412 7.54 -1.77 -22.06
CA LEU A 412 7.38 -2.18 -23.48
C LEU A 412 7.31 -0.96 -24.40
N PHE A 413 6.56 0.08 -24.01
CA PHE A 413 6.55 1.33 -24.77
C PHE A 413 7.94 1.99 -24.81
N MET A 414 8.69 1.99 -23.70
CA MET A 414 10.07 2.52 -23.70
C MET A 414 11.01 1.75 -24.62
N ASN A 415 10.84 0.42 -24.75
CA ASN A 415 11.57 -0.36 -25.75
C ASN A 415 11.22 0.11 -27.18
N ASP A 416 9.93 0.34 -27.46
CA ASP A 416 9.50 0.88 -28.76
C ASP A 416 10.08 2.27 -29.01
N LEU A 417 10.14 3.12 -27.99
CA LEU A 417 10.72 4.47 -28.09
C LEU A 417 12.23 4.42 -28.32
N ASN A 418 12.97 3.52 -27.67
CA ASN A 418 14.40 3.29 -27.99
C ASN A 418 14.60 2.80 -29.42
N ASN A 419 13.77 1.87 -29.89
CA ASN A 419 13.80 1.41 -31.30
C ASN A 419 13.49 2.55 -32.28
N TYR A 420 12.57 3.45 -31.92
CA TYR A 420 12.27 4.66 -32.71
C TYR A 420 13.51 5.57 -32.83
N VAL A 421 14.19 5.82 -31.69
CA VAL A 421 15.43 6.60 -31.66
C VAL A 421 16.52 5.98 -32.56
N ASP A 422 16.71 4.66 -32.48
CA ASP A 422 17.76 3.98 -33.24
C ASP A 422 17.46 3.96 -34.75
N LYS A 423 16.19 3.81 -35.15
CA LYS A 423 15.75 3.88 -36.55
C LYS A 423 15.84 5.28 -37.12
N SER A 424 15.39 6.28 -36.35
CA SER A 424 15.42 7.69 -36.80
C SER A 424 16.82 8.28 -36.79
N ALA A 425 17.74 7.74 -35.99
CA ALA A 425 19.15 8.10 -35.89
C ALA A 425 19.38 9.63 -35.92
N PRO A 426 18.90 10.44 -34.94
CA PRO A 426 18.93 11.89 -34.95
C PRO A 426 20.36 12.47 -35.13
N TRP A 427 21.39 11.73 -34.70
CA TRP A 427 22.79 12.10 -34.92
C TRP A 427 23.21 12.03 -36.40
N VAL A 428 22.57 11.19 -37.22
CA VAL A 428 22.76 11.15 -38.70
C VAL A 428 21.95 12.25 -39.34
N LEU A 429 20.68 12.42 -38.94
CA LEU A 429 19.78 13.47 -39.44
C LEU A 429 20.34 14.86 -39.22
N LYS A 430 21.16 15.10 -38.20
CA LYS A 430 21.85 16.38 -37.99
C LYS A 430 22.60 16.86 -39.24
N LYS A 431 23.12 15.94 -40.07
CA LYS A 431 23.87 16.25 -41.29
C LYS A 431 23.02 16.16 -42.54
N THR A 432 22.03 15.29 -42.58
CA THR A 432 21.26 14.96 -43.79
C THR A 432 19.91 15.71 -43.87
N ASP A 433 19.24 15.88 -42.74
CA ASP A 433 17.94 16.56 -42.62
C ASP A 433 17.75 17.14 -41.19
N PRO A 434 18.28 18.36 -40.94
CA PRO A 434 18.19 18.97 -39.61
C PRO A 434 16.75 19.25 -39.14
N GLU A 435 15.79 19.49 -40.04
CA GLU A 435 14.40 19.74 -39.67
C GLU A 435 13.72 18.46 -39.22
N GLU A 436 13.96 17.34 -39.91
CA GLU A 436 13.49 16.02 -39.45
C GLU A 436 14.12 15.64 -38.11
N MET A 437 15.42 15.94 -37.92
CA MET A 437 16.06 15.72 -36.62
C MET A 437 15.35 16.43 -35.49
N LYS A 438 15.00 17.72 -35.65
CA LYS A 438 14.28 18.50 -34.63
C LYS A 438 12.92 17.89 -34.34
N ARG A 439 12.18 17.44 -35.36
CA ARG A 439 10.88 16.80 -35.25
C ARG A 439 10.96 15.48 -34.44
N VAL A 440 11.91 14.64 -34.79
CA VAL A 440 12.17 13.37 -34.07
C VAL A 440 12.49 13.63 -32.59
N LEU A 441 13.38 14.58 -32.30
CA LEU A 441 13.78 14.92 -30.94
C LEU A 441 12.62 15.53 -30.11
N ALA A 442 11.77 16.36 -30.73
CA ALA A 442 10.58 16.89 -30.07
C ALA A 442 9.61 15.78 -29.66
N ASN A 443 9.33 14.84 -30.57
CA ASN A 443 8.49 13.67 -30.27
C ASN A 443 9.05 12.83 -29.12
N ILE A 444 10.37 12.59 -29.10
CA ILE A 444 11.01 11.81 -28.03
C ILE A 444 10.92 12.55 -26.70
N CYS A 445 11.16 13.87 -26.65
CA CYS A 445 11.03 14.68 -25.44
C CYS A 445 9.60 14.63 -24.87
N LEU A 446 8.59 14.77 -25.72
CA LEU A 446 7.19 14.65 -25.31
C LEU A 446 6.87 13.25 -24.75
N CYS A 447 7.37 12.19 -25.39
CA CYS A 447 7.22 10.82 -24.90
C CYS A 447 7.93 10.61 -23.55
N ILE A 448 9.14 11.17 -23.36
CA ILE A 448 9.87 11.10 -22.07
C ILE A 448 9.04 11.76 -20.97
N ILE A 449 8.50 12.95 -21.19
CA ILE A 449 7.66 13.64 -20.21
C ILE A 449 6.43 12.79 -19.90
N ARG A 450 5.71 12.29 -20.93
CA ARG A 450 4.48 11.52 -20.73
C ARG A 450 4.71 10.21 -19.98
N VAL A 451 5.73 9.45 -20.32
CA VAL A 451 6.10 8.22 -19.59
C VAL A 451 6.49 8.54 -18.15
N SER A 452 7.24 9.62 -17.95
CA SER A 452 7.64 10.05 -16.60
C SER A 452 6.41 10.43 -15.76
N GLN A 453 5.38 11.06 -16.33
CA GLN A 453 4.11 11.31 -15.64
C GLN A 453 3.47 9.98 -15.15
N PHE A 454 3.39 8.98 -16.00
CA PHE A 454 2.84 7.67 -15.62
C PHE A 454 3.71 6.94 -14.58
N LEU A 455 4.99 7.23 -14.48
CA LEU A 455 5.90 6.66 -13.47
C LEU A 455 5.87 7.40 -12.13
N VAL A 456 5.29 8.60 -12.02
CA VAL A 456 5.21 9.39 -10.77
C VAL A 456 4.70 8.57 -9.56
N PRO A 457 3.64 7.74 -9.68
CA PRO A 457 3.17 6.96 -8.54
C PRO A 457 4.20 5.99 -7.97
N PHE A 458 5.08 5.46 -8.81
CA PHE A 458 6.07 4.45 -8.46
C PHE A 458 7.43 5.05 -8.07
N MET A 459 7.88 6.07 -8.81
CA MET A 459 9.23 6.65 -8.70
C MET A 459 9.16 8.19 -8.57
N PRO A 460 8.52 8.73 -7.51
CA PRO A 460 8.23 10.16 -7.40
C PRO A 460 9.48 11.05 -7.41
N SER A 461 10.59 10.59 -6.79
CA SER A 461 11.81 11.39 -6.73
C SER A 461 12.53 11.42 -8.07
N LYS A 462 12.66 10.27 -8.74
CA LYS A 462 13.33 10.17 -10.04
C LYS A 462 12.56 10.85 -11.16
N THR A 463 11.23 10.78 -11.13
CA THR A 463 10.42 11.54 -12.11
C THR A 463 10.50 13.04 -11.88
N SER A 464 10.59 13.49 -10.63
CA SER A 464 10.84 14.92 -10.32
C SER A 464 12.20 15.38 -10.85
N GLU A 465 13.26 14.53 -10.73
CA GLU A 465 14.57 14.82 -11.33
C GLU A 465 14.45 14.97 -12.87
N VAL A 466 13.69 14.06 -13.53
CA VAL A 466 13.46 14.16 -14.98
C VAL A 466 12.73 15.46 -15.35
N PHE A 467 11.68 15.82 -14.63
CA PHE A 467 10.92 17.03 -14.90
C PHE A 467 11.77 18.29 -14.73
N SER A 468 12.68 18.32 -13.76
CA SER A 468 13.60 19.44 -13.56
C SER A 468 14.56 19.68 -14.73
N LEU A 469 14.74 18.69 -15.61
CA LEU A 469 15.55 18.85 -16.85
C LEU A 469 14.85 19.68 -17.94
N PHE A 470 13.56 19.96 -17.78
CA PHE A 470 12.75 20.77 -18.69
C PHE A 470 12.44 22.12 -18.02
N GLU A 471 13.42 23.07 -18.06
CA GLU A 471 13.43 24.30 -17.25
C GLU A 471 12.18 25.17 -17.42
N ASN A 472 11.67 25.32 -18.63
CA ASN A 472 10.53 26.18 -18.89
C ASN A 472 9.15 25.56 -18.60
N THR A 473 9.13 24.36 -18.00
CA THR A 473 7.90 23.71 -17.55
C THR A 473 7.64 23.91 -16.05
N ASN A 474 8.49 24.65 -15.33
CA ASN A 474 8.43 24.82 -13.87
C ASN A 474 7.08 25.37 -13.34
N ASN A 475 6.30 26.05 -14.19
CA ASN A 475 4.98 26.58 -13.83
C ASN A 475 3.84 25.58 -14.10
N ILE A 476 4.13 24.40 -14.64
CA ILE A 476 3.17 23.36 -14.97
C ILE A 476 3.36 22.19 -13.99
N ASP A 477 2.32 21.81 -13.27
CA ASP A 477 2.40 20.61 -12.43
C ASP A 477 2.45 19.34 -13.29
N LEU A 478 3.66 18.90 -13.60
CA LEU A 478 3.90 17.69 -14.41
C LEU A 478 3.48 16.39 -13.71
N ASN A 479 3.17 16.43 -12.41
CA ASN A 479 2.62 15.24 -11.73
C ASN A 479 1.17 14.99 -12.11
N THR A 480 0.45 15.98 -12.64
CA THR A 480 -0.96 15.82 -13.07
C THR A 480 -1.02 15.38 -14.54
N PHE A 481 -1.70 14.26 -14.81
CA PHE A 481 -1.75 13.65 -16.16
C PHE A 481 -2.38 14.58 -17.21
N ASP A 482 -3.42 15.32 -16.87
CA ASP A 482 -4.13 16.22 -17.78
C ASP A 482 -3.28 17.41 -18.21
N ASN A 483 -2.29 17.82 -17.39
CA ASN A 483 -1.41 18.95 -17.69
C ASN A 483 -0.41 18.65 -18.83
N PHE A 484 -0.35 17.39 -19.31
CA PHE A 484 0.38 17.07 -20.53
C PHE A 484 -0.09 17.90 -21.74
N LYS A 485 -1.36 18.27 -21.77
CA LYS A 485 -1.92 19.15 -22.82
C LYS A 485 -1.29 20.53 -22.84
N GLU A 486 -0.89 21.05 -21.67
CA GLU A 486 -0.21 22.34 -21.57
C GLU A 486 1.22 22.25 -22.15
N ILE A 487 1.88 21.11 -21.97
CA ILE A 487 3.22 20.87 -22.51
C ILE A 487 3.21 20.86 -24.04
N ILE A 488 2.25 20.19 -24.65
CA ILE A 488 2.12 20.12 -26.12
C ILE A 488 1.89 21.52 -26.72
N ASN A 489 1.28 22.41 -25.96
CA ASN A 489 0.99 23.78 -26.41
C ASN A 489 2.14 24.78 -26.17
N LEU A 490 3.24 24.37 -25.57
CA LEU A 490 4.42 25.20 -25.45
C LEU A 490 5.05 25.44 -26.83
N LYS A 491 5.72 26.61 -27.00
CA LYS A 491 6.45 26.88 -28.23
C LYS A 491 7.75 26.11 -28.34
N PHE A 492 8.39 25.83 -27.20
CA PHE A 492 9.65 25.09 -27.13
C PHE A 492 9.83 24.47 -25.76
N LEU A 493 10.75 23.50 -25.65
CA LEU A 493 11.27 22.95 -24.40
C LEU A 493 12.71 23.39 -24.22
N LYS A 494 13.06 23.95 -23.06
CA LYS A 494 14.42 24.27 -22.68
C LYS A 494 15.01 23.16 -21.82
N ILE A 495 16.11 22.58 -22.29
CA ILE A 495 16.70 21.37 -21.72
C ILE A 495 17.93 21.75 -20.88
N LEU A 496 17.95 21.32 -19.63
CA LEU A 496 19.13 21.40 -18.79
C LEU A 496 20.06 20.22 -19.04
N LYS A 497 21.33 20.35 -18.61
CA LYS A 497 22.31 19.28 -18.73
C LYS A 497 21.89 18.06 -17.90
N PRO A 498 21.64 16.89 -18.51
CA PRO A 498 21.30 15.70 -17.73
C PRO A 498 22.54 15.07 -17.09
N GLU A 499 22.37 14.60 -15.87
CA GLU A 499 23.28 13.66 -15.21
C GLU A 499 22.68 12.24 -15.23
N PRO A 500 23.47 11.17 -14.97
CA PRO A 500 22.93 9.81 -14.95
C PRO A 500 21.81 9.65 -13.91
N LEU A 501 20.61 9.33 -14.38
CA LEU A 501 19.42 9.18 -13.52
C LEU A 501 19.52 7.96 -12.59
N PHE A 502 20.06 6.87 -13.10
CA PHE A 502 20.30 5.63 -12.36
C PHE A 502 21.75 5.17 -12.57
N ILE A 503 22.40 4.78 -11.48
CA ILE A 503 23.73 4.21 -11.51
C ILE A 503 23.59 2.68 -11.61
N LYS A 504 24.41 2.06 -12.47
CA LYS A 504 24.46 0.60 -12.57
C LYS A 504 25.00 0.00 -11.29
N ILE A 505 24.37 -1.09 -10.86
CA ILE A 505 24.79 -1.87 -9.71
C ILE A 505 25.80 -2.94 -10.19
N GLU A 506 26.97 -2.98 -9.58
CA GLU A 506 28.04 -3.94 -9.88
C GLU A 506 27.76 -5.36 -9.38
#